data_fa7888b61849e45f38ed4515a10f0c86
#
_entry.id   fa7888b61849e45f38ed4515a10f0c86
#
_cell.length_a   1.000
_cell.length_b   1.000
_cell.length_c   1.000
_cell.angle_alpha   90.00
_cell.angle_beta   90.00
_cell.angle_gamma   90.00
#
_symmetry.space_group_name_H-M   'P 1'
#
loop_
_entity.id
_entity.type
_entity.pdbx_description
1 polymer ?
#
loop_
_entity_poly.entity_id
_entity_poly.type
_entity_poly.pdbx_seq_one_letter_code
_entity_poly.pdbx_strand_id
1 'polypeptide(L)'
;MNRYDDASDLRRYEANQLFHEAYEAQQANDYERAIELYKRSIETYPTAEAHTFLGWVYSFQDRYDEAIEECLEAIRVDETLGNPYNDIGSYLLAKGDSYGSVRWFKRALLAPRYESYAFPHFNLGKVYENRRKFLDAARHYGLALKQKPNFREAAVGLRRMQSRLN
;
A
#
# COMPACT_ATOMS: atom_id res chain seq x y z
N MET A 1 1.04 31.44 23.78
CA MET A 1 1.86 30.60 22.89
C MET A 1 2.47 29.50 23.75
N ASN A 2 2.05 28.25 23.52
CA ASN A 2 2.30 27.15 24.47
C ASN A 2 3.62 26.46 24.08
N ARG A 3 4.61 26.40 24.97
CA ARG A 3 5.94 25.77 24.75
C ARG A 3 5.87 24.27 24.36
N TYR A 4 4.72 23.63 24.56
CA TYR A 4 4.51 22.21 24.20
C TYR A 4 4.18 22.03 22.72
N ASP A 5 3.53 23.02 22.08
CA ASP A 5 3.25 22.99 20.64
C ASP A 5 4.55 23.13 19.83
N ASP A 6 5.44 24.02 20.29
CA ASP A 6 6.72 24.31 19.60
C ASP A 6 7.66 23.07 19.53
N ALA A 7 7.74 22.28 20.59
CA ALA A 7 8.60 21.09 20.63
C ALA A 7 8.02 19.91 19.81
N SER A 8 6.71 19.79 19.73
CA SER A 8 6.04 18.80 18.90
C SER A 8 6.17 19.13 17.42
N ASP A 9 5.99 20.39 17.07
CA ASP A 9 6.14 20.88 15.70
C ASP A 9 7.58 20.72 15.20
N LEU A 10 8.57 20.98 16.06
CA LEU A 10 9.97 20.78 15.73
C LEU A 10 10.27 19.30 15.44
N ARG A 11 9.85 18.37 16.30
CA ARG A 11 10.03 16.92 16.08
C ARG A 11 9.35 16.45 14.79
N ARG A 12 8.14 16.94 14.53
CA ARG A 12 7.42 16.64 13.28
C ARG A 12 8.17 17.15 12.05
N TYR A 13 8.74 18.32 12.12
CA TYR A 13 9.57 18.88 11.06
C TYR A 13 10.83 18.03 10.83
N GLU A 14 11.56 17.69 11.89
CA GLU A 14 12.75 16.84 11.81
C GLU A 14 12.44 15.44 11.23
N ALA A 15 11.34 14.81 11.69
CA ALA A 15 10.89 13.53 11.16
C ALA A 15 10.57 13.61 9.67
N ASN A 16 9.96 14.72 9.21
CA ASN A 16 9.64 14.92 7.82
C ASN A 16 10.90 15.10 6.95
N GLN A 17 11.95 15.76 7.44
CA GLN A 17 13.24 15.83 6.75
C GLN A 17 13.86 14.44 6.59
N LEU A 18 13.91 13.65 7.66
CA LEU A 18 14.39 12.27 7.63
C LEU A 18 13.59 11.38 6.66
N PHE A 19 12.26 11.58 6.61
CA PHE A 19 11.40 10.89 5.66
C PHE A 19 11.76 11.22 4.21
N HIS A 20 12.00 12.50 3.90
CA HIS A 20 12.39 12.90 2.54
C HIS A 20 13.76 12.34 2.15
N GLU A 21 14.74 12.39 3.04
CA GLU A 21 16.04 11.76 2.81
C GLU A 21 15.92 10.24 2.58
N ALA A 22 15.06 9.57 3.36
CA ALA A 22 14.76 8.15 3.19
C ALA A 22 14.15 7.86 1.82
N TYR A 23 13.21 8.69 1.39
CA TYR A 23 12.59 8.57 0.07
C TYR A 23 13.59 8.74 -1.07
N GLU A 24 14.52 9.71 -0.97
CA GLU A 24 15.60 9.88 -1.95
C GLU A 24 16.52 8.66 -2.00
N ALA A 25 16.91 8.10 -0.84
CA ALA A 25 17.67 6.86 -0.77
C ALA A 25 16.93 5.68 -1.41
N GLN A 26 15.63 5.55 -1.15
CA GLN A 26 14.78 4.53 -1.78
C GLN A 26 14.75 4.68 -3.30
N GLN A 27 14.60 5.90 -3.84
CA GLN A 27 14.62 6.16 -5.28
C GLN A 27 15.99 5.83 -5.92
N ALA A 28 17.07 5.96 -5.15
CA ALA A 28 18.42 5.55 -5.55
C ALA A 28 18.67 4.04 -5.41
N ASN A 29 17.67 3.25 -4.94
CA ASN A 29 17.77 1.84 -4.58
C ASN A 29 18.79 1.55 -3.45
N ASP A 30 19.13 2.55 -2.65
CA ASP A 30 19.90 2.40 -1.42
C ASP A 30 18.95 2.01 -0.27
N TYR A 31 18.52 0.74 -0.29
CA TYR A 31 17.49 0.26 0.62
C TYR A 31 17.93 0.21 2.07
N GLU A 32 19.20 -0.10 2.35
CA GLU A 32 19.77 -0.10 3.70
C GLU A 32 19.69 1.29 4.32
N ARG A 33 20.13 2.30 3.59
CA ARG A 33 20.04 3.69 4.01
C ARG A 33 18.60 4.18 4.15
N ALA A 34 17.73 3.79 3.22
CA ALA A 34 16.30 4.14 3.30
C ALA A 34 15.65 3.57 4.57
N ILE A 35 15.92 2.29 4.92
CA ILE A 35 15.43 1.64 6.13
C ILE A 35 15.90 2.40 7.37
N GLU A 36 17.19 2.73 7.46
CA GLU A 36 17.75 3.48 8.60
C GLU A 36 17.04 4.83 8.77
N LEU A 37 16.90 5.58 7.69
CA LEU A 37 16.32 6.92 7.71
C LEU A 37 14.82 6.90 8.02
N TYR A 38 14.04 5.95 7.46
CA TYR A 38 12.62 5.79 7.82
C TYR A 38 12.45 5.42 9.30
N LYS A 39 13.28 4.54 9.84
CA LYS A 39 13.25 4.19 11.28
C LYS A 39 13.52 5.41 12.15
N ARG A 40 14.53 6.19 11.82
CA ARG A 40 14.83 7.44 12.55
C ARG A 40 13.69 8.45 12.44
N SER A 41 13.04 8.57 11.27
CA SER A 41 11.86 9.40 11.11
C SER A 41 10.73 8.97 12.05
N ILE A 42 10.45 7.66 12.12
CA ILE A 42 9.42 7.06 12.98
C ILE A 42 9.76 7.27 14.47
N GLU A 43 11.02 7.08 14.87
CA GLU A 43 11.47 7.31 16.25
C GLU A 43 11.33 8.77 16.66
N THR A 44 11.58 9.70 15.74
CA THR A 44 11.46 11.15 15.98
C THR A 44 10.00 11.58 16.11
N TYR A 45 9.16 11.17 15.15
CA TYR A 45 7.72 11.41 15.14
C TYR A 45 7.03 10.38 14.24
N PRO A 46 6.31 9.39 14.82
CA PRO A 46 5.69 8.32 14.04
C PRO A 46 4.55 8.84 13.17
N THR A 47 4.58 8.47 11.88
CA THR A 47 3.52 8.77 10.91
C THR A 47 3.12 7.51 10.17
N ALA A 48 1.85 7.41 9.75
CA ALA A 48 1.37 6.28 8.97
C ALA A 48 2.09 6.17 7.61
N GLU A 49 2.43 7.30 7.04
CA GLU A 49 3.19 7.38 5.80
C GLU A 49 4.60 6.79 5.96
N ALA A 50 5.33 7.14 7.04
CA ALA A 50 6.69 6.64 7.25
C ALA A 50 6.70 5.11 7.44
N HIS A 51 5.79 4.57 8.23
CA HIS A 51 5.60 3.12 8.38
C HIS A 51 5.25 2.46 7.04
N THR A 52 4.34 3.04 6.25
CA THR A 52 3.94 2.50 4.94
C THR A 52 5.13 2.42 3.98
N PHE A 53 5.92 3.49 3.92
CA PHE A 53 7.10 3.54 3.03
C PHE A 53 8.22 2.60 3.49
N LEU A 54 8.43 2.45 4.79
CA LEU A 54 9.34 1.45 5.33
C LEU A 54 8.90 0.02 4.93
N GLY A 55 7.60 -0.25 5.00
CA GLY A 55 7.01 -1.50 4.51
C GLY A 55 7.29 -1.73 3.02
N TRP A 56 7.22 -0.69 2.19
CA TRP A 56 7.57 -0.81 0.77
C TRP A 56 9.04 -1.18 0.58
N VAL A 57 9.96 -0.56 1.32
CA VAL A 57 11.39 -0.90 1.21
C VAL A 57 11.63 -2.35 1.59
N TYR A 58 11.00 -2.85 2.66
CA TYR A 58 11.08 -4.27 3.02
C TYR A 58 10.51 -5.18 1.90
N SER A 59 9.43 -4.78 1.26
CA SER A 59 8.83 -5.58 0.18
C SER A 59 9.71 -5.68 -1.07
N PHE A 60 10.53 -4.67 -1.37
CA PHE A 60 11.51 -4.73 -2.46
C PHE A 60 12.65 -5.73 -2.19
N GLN A 61 12.82 -6.12 -0.94
CA GLN A 61 13.77 -7.15 -0.50
C GLN A 61 13.09 -8.51 -0.22
N ASP A 62 11.83 -8.70 -0.65
CA ASP A 62 11.00 -9.88 -0.39
C ASP A 62 10.74 -10.17 1.11
N ARG A 63 10.98 -9.18 1.98
CA ARG A 63 10.77 -9.24 3.44
C ARG A 63 9.32 -8.93 3.79
N TYR A 64 8.40 -9.75 3.28
CA TYR A 64 6.96 -9.48 3.35
C TYR A 64 6.39 -9.51 4.77
N ASP A 65 6.95 -10.30 5.70
CA ASP A 65 6.47 -10.31 7.08
C ASP A 65 6.74 -8.98 7.77
N GLU A 66 7.94 -8.45 7.63
CA GLU A 66 8.31 -7.14 8.16
C GLU A 66 7.53 -6.01 7.48
N ALA A 67 7.31 -6.11 6.16
CA ALA A 67 6.48 -5.17 5.43
C ALA A 67 5.03 -5.13 5.94
N ILE A 68 4.47 -6.30 6.29
CA ILE A 68 3.12 -6.40 6.88
C ILE A 68 3.10 -5.80 8.29
N GLU A 69 4.11 -6.05 9.11
CA GLU A 69 4.22 -5.47 10.46
C GLU A 69 4.22 -3.94 10.40
N GLU A 70 5.02 -3.35 9.52
CA GLU A 70 5.06 -1.90 9.34
C GLU A 70 3.71 -1.33 8.84
N CYS A 71 3.04 -2.01 7.92
CA CYS A 71 1.70 -1.60 7.50
C CYS A 71 0.67 -1.69 8.64
N LEU A 72 0.79 -2.66 9.55
CA LEU A 72 -0.07 -2.75 10.73
C LEU A 72 0.21 -1.60 11.71
N GLU A 73 1.47 -1.19 11.89
CA GLU A 73 1.81 0.01 12.66
C GLU A 73 1.27 1.28 11.99
N ALA A 74 1.38 1.40 10.66
CA ALA A 74 0.77 2.50 9.92
C ALA A 74 -0.73 2.64 10.21
N ILE A 75 -1.47 1.52 10.22
CA ILE A 75 -2.90 1.49 10.54
C ILE A 75 -3.17 1.89 12.00
N ARG A 76 -2.29 1.55 12.94
CA ARG A 76 -2.42 1.99 14.34
C ARG A 76 -2.23 3.49 14.50
N VAL A 77 -1.32 4.09 13.72
CA VAL A 77 -1.09 5.53 13.72
C VAL A 77 -2.24 6.28 13.06
N ASP A 78 -2.72 5.80 11.91
CA ASP A 78 -3.85 6.39 11.21
C ASP A 78 -4.63 5.31 10.43
N GLU A 79 -5.74 4.86 10.99
CA GLU A 79 -6.62 3.87 10.37
C GLU A 79 -7.35 4.37 9.11
N THR A 80 -7.33 5.68 8.86
CA THR A 80 -8.00 6.28 7.71
C THR A 80 -7.19 6.18 6.43
N LEU A 81 -5.86 5.96 6.51
CA LEU A 81 -4.97 5.83 5.36
C LEU A 81 -5.19 4.48 4.66
N GLY A 82 -5.52 4.50 3.36
CA GLY A 82 -5.86 3.31 2.59
C GLY A 82 -4.67 2.49 2.07
N ASN A 83 -3.52 3.14 1.89
CA ASN A 83 -2.32 2.50 1.35
C ASN A 83 -1.91 1.24 2.12
N PRO A 84 -1.72 1.25 3.46
CA PRO A 84 -1.26 0.08 4.18
C PRO A 84 -2.22 -1.12 4.07
N TYR A 85 -3.52 -0.89 3.97
CA TYR A 85 -4.49 -1.99 3.74
C TYR A 85 -4.28 -2.66 2.38
N ASN A 86 -4.13 -1.87 1.30
CA ASN A 86 -3.85 -2.42 -0.02
C ASN A 86 -2.51 -3.16 -0.06
N ASP A 87 -1.51 -2.64 0.61
CA ASP A 87 -0.16 -3.18 0.62
C ASP A 87 -0.09 -4.50 1.39
N ILE A 88 -0.74 -4.62 2.56
CA ILE A 88 -0.90 -5.91 3.26
C ILE A 88 -1.57 -6.94 2.34
N GLY A 89 -2.63 -6.55 1.64
CA GLY A 89 -3.30 -7.43 0.68
C GLY A 89 -2.34 -7.92 -0.41
N SER A 90 -1.50 -7.03 -0.94
CA SER A 90 -0.51 -7.33 -1.97
C SER A 90 0.60 -8.26 -1.45
N TYR A 91 1.10 -8.03 -0.24
CA TYR A 91 2.15 -8.86 0.37
C TYR A 91 1.63 -10.26 0.71
N LEU A 92 0.40 -10.39 1.23
CA LEU A 92 -0.24 -11.68 1.45
C LEU A 92 -0.42 -12.45 0.12
N LEU A 93 -0.81 -11.75 -0.94
CA LEU A 93 -0.94 -12.35 -2.27
C LEU A 93 0.41 -12.84 -2.79
N ALA A 94 1.49 -12.07 -2.60
CA ALA A 94 2.85 -12.47 -2.94
C ALA A 94 3.31 -13.70 -2.15
N LYS A 95 2.92 -13.82 -0.89
CA LYS A 95 3.16 -15.00 -0.03
C LYS A 95 2.26 -16.21 -0.38
N GLY A 96 1.34 -16.07 -1.34
CA GLY A 96 0.41 -17.13 -1.74
C GLY A 96 -0.90 -17.17 -0.95
N ASP A 97 -1.09 -16.32 0.05
CA ASP A 97 -2.35 -16.23 0.81
C ASP A 97 -3.36 -15.34 0.07
N SER A 98 -3.92 -15.89 -1.00
CA SER A 98 -4.95 -15.20 -1.76
C SER A 98 -6.27 -15.05 -0.98
N TYR A 99 -6.53 -15.88 0.05
CA TYR A 99 -7.73 -15.78 0.88
C TYR A 99 -7.62 -14.63 1.89
N GLY A 100 -6.52 -14.54 2.58
CA GLY A 100 -6.25 -13.47 3.51
C GLY A 100 -6.21 -12.09 2.83
N SER A 101 -5.67 -12.03 1.60
CA SER A 101 -5.52 -10.77 0.85
C SER A 101 -6.86 -10.06 0.56
N VAL A 102 -7.95 -10.81 0.29
CA VAL A 102 -9.26 -10.23 -0.09
C VAL A 102 -9.81 -9.26 0.95
N ARG A 103 -9.72 -9.63 2.23
CA ARG A 103 -10.25 -8.79 3.31
C ARG A 103 -9.55 -7.44 3.37
N TRP A 104 -8.24 -7.43 3.09
CA TRP A 104 -7.42 -6.24 3.14
C TRP A 104 -7.67 -5.30 1.96
N PHE A 105 -7.79 -5.84 0.75
CA PHE A 105 -8.21 -5.03 -0.41
C PHE A 105 -9.59 -4.42 -0.20
N LYS A 106 -10.55 -5.16 0.40
CA LYS A 106 -11.87 -4.62 0.74
C LYS A 106 -11.79 -3.49 1.77
N ARG A 107 -10.91 -3.61 2.78
CA ARG A 107 -10.67 -2.52 3.75
C ARG A 107 -10.07 -1.29 3.09
N ALA A 108 -9.11 -1.46 2.17
CA ALA A 108 -8.56 -0.35 1.39
C ALA A 108 -9.66 0.42 0.62
N LEU A 109 -10.65 -0.28 0.06
CA LEU A 109 -11.78 0.34 -0.63
C LEU A 109 -12.73 1.13 0.29
N LEU A 110 -12.66 0.93 1.59
CA LEU A 110 -13.47 1.63 2.60
C LEU A 110 -12.69 2.75 3.29
N ALA A 111 -11.39 2.84 3.11
CA ALA A 111 -10.54 3.82 3.77
C ALA A 111 -10.80 5.23 3.18
N PRO A 112 -11.10 6.23 4.04
CA PRO A 112 -11.48 7.56 3.55
C PRO A 112 -10.31 8.36 2.96
N ARG A 113 -9.07 8.11 3.38
CA ARG A 113 -7.84 8.72 2.86
C ARG A 113 -7.14 7.77 1.89
N TYR A 114 -7.75 7.51 0.75
CA TYR A 114 -7.14 6.68 -0.29
C TYR A 114 -7.51 7.20 -1.67
N GLU A 115 -6.53 7.65 -2.43
CA GLU A 115 -6.74 8.21 -3.77
C GLU A 115 -6.63 7.19 -4.90
N SER A 116 -6.21 5.98 -4.57
CA SER A 116 -5.82 4.97 -5.57
C SER A 116 -6.72 3.73 -5.59
N TYR A 117 -8.03 3.90 -5.49
CA TYR A 117 -9.02 2.80 -5.47
C TYR A 117 -8.95 1.85 -6.68
N ALA A 118 -8.30 2.25 -7.76
CA ALA A 118 -8.06 1.39 -8.90
C ALA A 118 -7.21 0.16 -8.55
N PHE A 119 -6.23 0.30 -7.66
CA PHE A 119 -5.31 -0.79 -7.32
C PHE A 119 -5.97 -1.92 -6.51
N PRO A 120 -6.72 -1.68 -5.42
CA PRO A 120 -7.42 -2.77 -4.74
C PRO A 120 -8.45 -3.44 -5.64
N HIS A 121 -9.14 -2.73 -6.54
CA HIS A 121 -9.98 -3.36 -7.53
C HIS A 121 -9.19 -4.24 -8.50
N PHE A 122 -8.09 -3.76 -9.03
CA PHE A 122 -7.21 -4.55 -9.89
C PHE A 122 -6.71 -5.83 -9.18
N ASN A 123 -6.25 -5.71 -7.95
CA ASN A 123 -5.76 -6.83 -7.15
C ASN A 123 -6.87 -7.85 -6.84
N LEU A 124 -8.08 -7.40 -6.51
CA LEU A 124 -9.26 -8.27 -6.37
C LEU A 124 -9.58 -8.99 -7.69
N GLY A 125 -9.47 -8.31 -8.83
CA GLY A 125 -9.59 -8.91 -10.15
C GLY A 125 -8.62 -10.07 -10.34
N LYS A 126 -7.34 -9.89 -10.00
CA LYS A 126 -6.31 -10.95 -10.06
C LYS A 126 -6.65 -12.12 -9.13
N VAL A 127 -7.07 -11.83 -7.91
CA VAL A 127 -7.45 -12.89 -6.93
C VAL A 127 -8.62 -13.72 -7.47
N TYR A 128 -9.67 -13.08 -7.97
CA TYR A 128 -10.84 -13.79 -8.51
C TYR A 128 -10.52 -14.54 -9.80
N GLU A 129 -9.67 -14.01 -10.66
CA GLU A 129 -9.17 -14.70 -11.85
C GLU A 129 -8.43 -15.98 -11.48
N ASN A 130 -7.50 -15.92 -10.52
CA ASN A 130 -6.75 -17.10 -10.03
C ASN A 130 -7.69 -18.17 -9.45
N ARG A 131 -8.82 -17.76 -8.85
CA ARG A 131 -9.86 -18.65 -8.35
C ARG A 131 -10.86 -19.12 -9.41
N ARG A 132 -10.63 -18.78 -10.67
CA ARG A 132 -11.51 -19.09 -11.81
C ARG A 132 -12.93 -18.48 -11.69
N LYS A 133 -13.08 -17.45 -10.87
CA LYS A 133 -14.32 -16.66 -10.74
C LYS A 133 -14.31 -15.53 -11.76
N PHE A 134 -14.44 -15.91 -13.05
CA PHE A 134 -14.17 -15.00 -14.17
C PHE A 134 -15.11 -13.80 -14.23
N LEU A 135 -16.38 -13.97 -13.82
CA LEU A 135 -17.35 -12.88 -13.79
C LEU A 135 -16.98 -11.84 -12.72
N ASP A 136 -16.61 -12.29 -11.51
CA ASP A 136 -16.16 -11.40 -10.44
C ASP A 136 -14.84 -10.71 -10.84
N ALA A 137 -13.92 -11.43 -11.47
CA ALA A 137 -12.68 -10.85 -11.97
C ALA A 137 -12.94 -9.75 -13.01
N ALA A 138 -13.79 -10.02 -14.00
CA ALA A 138 -14.17 -9.04 -15.02
C ALA A 138 -14.79 -7.78 -14.39
N ARG A 139 -15.70 -7.95 -13.41
CA ARG A 139 -16.32 -6.85 -12.67
C ARG A 139 -15.27 -5.98 -11.98
N HIS A 140 -14.32 -6.59 -11.29
CA HIS A 140 -13.29 -5.85 -10.55
C HIS A 140 -12.28 -5.17 -11.48
N TYR A 141 -11.87 -5.79 -12.58
CA TYR A 141 -11.06 -5.11 -13.60
C TYR A 141 -11.80 -3.92 -14.23
N GLY A 142 -13.11 -4.06 -14.48
CA GLY A 142 -13.95 -2.96 -14.95
C GLY A 142 -14.04 -1.81 -13.94
N LEU A 143 -14.17 -2.10 -12.64
CA LEU A 143 -14.16 -1.09 -11.59
C LEU A 143 -12.80 -0.37 -11.48
N ALA A 144 -11.70 -1.10 -11.64
CA ALA A 144 -10.36 -0.51 -11.70
C ALA A 144 -10.24 0.50 -12.85
N LEU A 145 -10.74 0.15 -14.04
CA LEU A 145 -10.74 1.03 -15.21
C LEU A 145 -11.68 2.23 -15.05
N LYS A 146 -12.78 2.09 -14.32
CA LYS A 146 -13.65 3.22 -13.98
C LYS A 146 -12.93 4.27 -13.14
N GLN A 147 -12.06 3.83 -12.22
CA GLN A 147 -11.25 4.73 -11.38
C GLN A 147 -10.02 5.28 -12.14
N LYS A 148 -9.40 4.46 -12.99
CA LYS A 148 -8.20 4.81 -13.76
C LYS A 148 -8.35 4.31 -15.20
N PRO A 149 -8.91 5.10 -16.13
CA PRO A 149 -9.22 4.66 -17.49
C PRO A 149 -8.02 4.18 -18.30
N ASN A 150 -6.83 4.70 -18.02
CA ASN A 150 -5.57 4.33 -18.70
C ASN A 150 -4.78 3.21 -17.97
N PHE A 151 -5.43 2.44 -17.08
CA PHE A 151 -4.81 1.32 -16.38
C PHE A 151 -4.68 0.11 -17.31
N ARG A 152 -3.57 0.06 -18.02
CA ARG A 152 -3.31 -0.92 -19.09
C ARG A 152 -3.47 -2.37 -18.64
N GLU A 153 -2.94 -2.71 -17.48
CA GLU A 153 -2.96 -4.06 -16.93
C GLU A 153 -4.39 -4.50 -16.59
N ALA A 154 -5.22 -3.61 -16.07
CA ALA A 154 -6.63 -3.88 -15.81
C ALA A 154 -7.41 -4.07 -17.13
N ALA A 155 -7.10 -3.29 -18.17
CA ALA A 155 -7.72 -3.45 -19.48
C ALA A 155 -7.36 -4.80 -20.14
N VAL A 156 -6.12 -5.25 -20.00
CA VAL A 156 -5.70 -6.57 -20.46
C VAL A 156 -6.43 -7.67 -19.69
N GLY A 157 -6.50 -7.53 -18.33
CA GLY A 157 -7.23 -8.47 -17.47
C GLY A 157 -8.72 -8.58 -17.88
N LEU A 158 -9.38 -7.44 -18.07
CA LEU A 158 -10.78 -7.41 -18.47
C LEU A 158 -11.02 -8.13 -19.81
N ARG A 159 -10.24 -7.81 -20.84
CA ARG A 159 -10.36 -8.49 -22.15
C ARG A 159 -10.17 -10.00 -22.04
N ARG A 160 -9.18 -10.45 -21.26
CA ARG A 160 -8.93 -11.87 -21.02
C ARG A 160 -10.14 -12.54 -20.34
N MET A 161 -10.80 -11.87 -19.38
CA MET A 161 -12.00 -12.40 -18.74
C MET A 161 -13.18 -12.46 -19.70
N GLN A 162 -13.40 -11.42 -20.49
CA GLN A 162 -14.45 -11.40 -21.51
C GLN A 162 -14.30 -12.55 -22.52
N SER A 163 -13.09 -12.84 -22.96
CA SER A 163 -12.80 -13.98 -23.86
C SER A 163 -13.07 -15.36 -23.23
N ARG A 164 -13.07 -15.46 -21.90
CA ARG A 164 -13.37 -16.72 -21.18
C ARG A 164 -14.85 -16.89 -20.83
N LEU A 165 -15.62 -15.83 -20.92
CA LEU A 165 -17.07 -15.83 -20.62
C LEU A 165 -17.94 -16.04 -21.86
N ASN A 166 -17.35 -15.84 -23.06
CA ASN A 166 -17.96 -16.13 -24.38
C ASN A 166 -17.62 -17.56 -24.83
#